data_aab9945201c8e6f65453fc693be29823
#
_entry.id   aab9945201c8e6f65453fc693be29823
#
_cell.length_a   1.000
_cell.length_b   1.000
_cell.length_c   1.000
_cell.angle_alpha   90.00
_cell.angle_beta   90.00
_cell.angle_gamma   90.00
#
_symmetry.space_group_name_H-M   'P 1'
#
loop_
_entity.id
_entity.type
_entity.pdbx_description
1 polymer ?
#
loop_
_entity_poly.entity_id
_entity_poly.type
_entity_poly.pdbx_seq_one_letter_code
_entity_poly.pdbx_strand_id
1 'polypeptide(L)'
;LDGKKINVYANIGGVGDAADVLKNDAGGIGLFRSEFLYLGTDDYPTEEQQFQAYRTVAETMAGKKVIIRTLDIGADKQVDYFKLDKEENPAMGYRAIRICLDRPEIFKTQLRAIFRASYYGTISIMYPMIISVDEVHKIKEIVKAVKAELDQQGIPYGDVEEGIMVETPAAVIISDELAKEVDFFSIGTNDLTQYTLAIDRQNAKLDPINDSHHPAVLREIEMTIKNGHNGGAWVGICGELGADTTLTETFLKMGVDELSVSPAKILQVRNTIRKIDLTK
;
A
#
# COMPACT_ATOMS: atom_id res chain seq x y z
N LEU A 1 -11.04 24.00 6.10
CA LEU A 1 -11.41 25.44 6.17
C LEU A 1 -10.21 26.36 5.91
N ASP A 2 -9.00 25.87 6.18
CA ASP A 2 -7.73 26.63 6.05
C ASP A 2 -7.10 26.57 4.65
N GLY A 3 -7.74 25.92 3.68
CA GLY A 3 -7.25 25.76 2.31
C GLY A 3 -6.22 24.67 2.09
N LYS A 4 -5.78 23.94 3.13
CA LYS A 4 -4.86 22.82 2.99
C LYS A 4 -5.53 21.66 2.26
N LYS A 5 -4.93 21.19 1.18
CA LYS A 5 -5.42 20.04 0.41
C LYS A 5 -4.96 18.73 1.05
N ILE A 6 -5.91 17.84 1.32
CA ILE A 6 -5.66 16.45 1.74
C ILE A 6 -6.26 15.53 0.68
N ASN A 7 -5.49 14.55 0.25
CA ASN A 7 -5.97 13.55 -0.69
C ASN A 7 -6.83 12.49 0.03
N VAL A 8 -8.02 12.24 -0.52
CA VAL A 8 -8.89 11.17 -0.06
C VAL A 8 -9.03 10.16 -1.19
N TYR A 9 -8.39 9.02 -1.03
CA TYR A 9 -8.27 7.97 -2.02
C TYR A 9 -9.03 6.72 -1.58
N ALA A 10 -9.23 5.80 -2.51
CA ALA A 10 -9.96 4.56 -2.26
C ALA A 10 -9.03 3.36 -2.13
N ASN A 11 -9.40 2.43 -1.24
CA ASN A 11 -8.87 1.08 -1.20
C ASN A 11 -9.74 0.16 -2.04
N ILE A 12 -9.16 -0.62 -2.93
CA ILE A 12 -9.87 -1.60 -3.74
C ILE A 12 -9.23 -2.99 -3.67
N GLY A 13 -10.05 -4.02 -3.89
CA GLY A 13 -9.65 -5.42 -3.90
C GLY A 13 -9.82 -6.11 -5.25
N GLY A 14 -10.26 -5.41 -6.29
CA GLY A 14 -10.45 -5.97 -7.62
C GLY A 14 -10.74 -4.91 -8.67
N VAL A 15 -10.66 -5.29 -9.95
CA VAL A 15 -10.88 -4.40 -11.10
C VAL A 15 -12.29 -3.80 -11.10
N GLY A 16 -13.30 -4.60 -10.72
CA GLY A 16 -14.70 -4.17 -10.68
C GLY A 16 -14.98 -3.03 -9.70
N ASP A 17 -14.13 -2.83 -8.71
CA ASP A 17 -14.31 -1.78 -7.70
C ASP A 17 -14.03 -0.36 -8.25
N ALA A 18 -13.37 -0.23 -9.39
CA ALA A 18 -13.01 1.06 -9.98
C ALA A 18 -14.25 1.94 -10.28
N ALA A 19 -15.37 1.34 -10.64
CA ALA A 19 -16.63 2.06 -10.85
C ALA A 19 -17.14 2.70 -9.55
N ASP A 20 -17.07 1.99 -8.43
CA ASP A 20 -17.46 2.53 -7.12
C ASP A 20 -16.51 3.63 -6.64
N VAL A 21 -15.24 3.54 -6.98
CA VAL A 21 -14.25 4.60 -6.71
C VAL A 21 -14.68 5.91 -7.39
N LEU A 22 -15.02 5.86 -8.66
CA LEU A 22 -15.48 7.03 -9.41
C LEU A 22 -16.84 7.54 -8.91
N LYS A 23 -17.78 6.64 -8.63
CA LYS A 23 -19.10 6.97 -8.10
C LYS A 23 -19.03 7.73 -6.77
N ASN A 24 -18.07 7.41 -5.93
CA ASN A 24 -17.84 8.09 -4.64
C ASN A 24 -16.87 9.28 -4.76
N ASP A 25 -16.50 9.68 -5.96
CA ASP A 25 -15.64 10.84 -6.24
C ASP A 25 -14.29 10.78 -5.50
N ALA A 26 -13.67 9.61 -5.43
CA ALA A 26 -12.34 9.49 -4.88
C ALA A 26 -11.30 10.24 -5.73
N GLY A 27 -10.30 10.82 -5.08
CA GLY A 27 -9.21 11.53 -5.76
C GLY A 27 -8.25 10.61 -6.50
N GLY A 28 -8.25 9.33 -6.15
CA GLY A 28 -7.40 8.28 -6.73
C GLY A 28 -7.61 6.95 -6.00
N ILE A 29 -6.80 5.97 -6.33
CA ILE A 29 -6.72 4.69 -5.62
C ILE A 29 -5.42 4.68 -4.82
N GLY A 30 -5.53 4.69 -3.48
CA GLY A 30 -4.38 4.69 -2.59
C GLY A 30 -3.90 3.29 -2.21
N LEU A 31 -4.74 2.28 -2.42
CA LEU A 31 -4.38 0.88 -2.23
C LEU A 31 -5.17 0.01 -3.20
N PHE A 32 -4.48 -0.50 -4.20
CA PHE A 32 -4.95 -1.58 -5.04
C PHE A 32 -4.30 -2.88 -4.57
N ARG A 33 -5.10 -3.74 -3.96
CA ARG A 33 -4.64 -5.06 -3.49
C ARG A 33 -4.58 -6.00 -4.68
N SER A 34 -3.36 -6.33 -5.11
CA SER A 34 -3.14 -7.18 -6.29
C SER A 34 -3.36 -8.67 -6.03
N GLU A 35 -3.58 -9.09 -4.79
CA GLU A 35 -3.73 -10.48 -4.40
C GLU A 35 -4.87 -11.19 -5.11
N PHE A 36 -5.94 -10.48 -5.48
CA PHE A 36 -7.08 -11.07 -6.18
C PHE A 36 -6.69 -11.74 -7.51
N LEU A 37 -5.60 -11.29 -8.13
CA LEU A 37 -5.09 -11.91 -9.37
C LEU A 37 -4.47 -13.28 -9.13
N TYR A 38 -4.04 -13.54 -7.91
CA TYR A 38 -3.41 -14.80 -7.48
C TYR A 38 -4.39 -15.75 -6.80
N LEU A 39 -5.44 -15.20 -6.19
CA LEU A 39 -6.46 -15.96 -5.48
C LEU A 39 -7.52 -16.46 -6.48
N GLY A 40 -7.97 -17.70 -6.29
CA GLY A 40 -9.01 -18.28 -7.15
C GLY A 40 -8.55 -18.69 -8.55
N THR A 41 -7.25 -18.82 -8.76
CA THR A 41 -6.62 -19.38 -9.94
C THR A 41 -5.81 -20.62 -9.59
N ASP A 42 -5.56 -21.49 -10.58
CA ASP A 42 -4.84 -22.75 -10.38
C ASP A 42 -3.33 -22.60 -10.62
N ASP A 43 -2.88 -21.45 -11.10
CA ASP A 43 -1.48 -21.15 -11.38
C ASP A 43 -1.21 -19.64 -11.25
N TYR A 44 0.09 -19.28 -11.28
CA TYR A 44 0.50 -17.88 -11.27
C TYR A 44 -0.14 -17.09 -12.42
N PRO A 45 -0.69 -15.90 -12.16
CA PRO A 45 -1.19 -15.05 -13.21
C PRO A 45 -0.03 -14.66 -14.14
N THR A 46 -0.27 -14.75 -15.45
CA THR A 46 0.73 -14.35 -16.44
C THR A 46 0.95 -12.84 -16.42
N GLU A 47 2.09 -12.40 -16.98
CA GLU A 47 2.35 -10.97 -17.17
C GLU A 47 1.22 -10.28 -17.94
N GLU A 48 0.70 -10.92 -18.99
CA GLU A 48 -0.39 -10.35 -19.79
C GLU A 48 -1.70 -10.24 -19.01
N GLN A 49 -2.07 -11.25 -18.24
CA GLN A 49 -3.27 -11.20 -17.38
C GLN A 49 -3.18 -10.07 -16.36
N GLN A 50 -2.03 -9.92 -15.71
CA GLN A 50 -1.79 -8.83 -14.76
C GLN A 50 -1.78 -7.47 -15.46
N PHE A 51 -1.10 -7.36 -16.59
CA PHE A 51 -1.05 -6.13 -17.37
C PHE A 51 -2.44 -5.64 -17.77
N GLN A 52 -3.30 -6.52 -18.28
CA GLN A 52 -4.66 -6.16 -18.66
C GLN A 52 -5.48 -5.66 -17.46
N ALA A 53 -5.34 -6.30 -16.30
CA ALA A 53 -6.02 -5.86 -15.08
C ALA A 53 -5.56 -4.47 -14.62
N TYR A 54 -4.26 -4.24 -14.53
CA TYR A 54 -3.70 -2.94 -14.12
C TYR A 54 -4.00 -1.83 -15.13
N ARG A 55 -3.89 -2.12 -16.41
CA ARG A 55 -4.24 -1.18 -17.48
C ARG A 55 -5.70 -0.77 -17.41
N THR A 56 -6.60 -1.73 -17.26
CA THR A 56 -8.05 -1.47 -17.18
C THR A 56 -8.36 -0.49 -16.05
N VAL A 57 -7.77 -0.68 -14.88
CA VAL A 57 -7.95 0.24 -13.74
C VAL A 57 -7.32 1.60 -14.03
N ALA A 58 -6.11 1.64 -14.57
CA ALA A 58 -5.43 2.88 -14.91
C ALA A 58 -6.23 3.74 -15.91
N GLU A 59 -6.74 3.12 -16.98
CA GLU A 59 -7.57 3.79 -17.99
C GLU A 59 -8.91 4.25 -17.40
N THR A 60 -9.56 3.41 -16.59
CA THR A 60 -10.82 3.75 -15.92
C THR A 60 -10.66 4.95 -15.00
N MET A 61 -9.53 5.08 -14.33
CA MET A 61 -9.24 6.20 -13.42
C MET A 61 -8.91 7.51 -14.14
N ALA A 62 -8.74 7.50 -15.46
CA ALA A 62 -8.62 8.68 -16.32
C ALA A 62 -7.58 9.70 -15.83
N GLY A 63 -6.36 9.25 -15.55
CA GLY A 63 -5.24 10.06 -15.07
C GLY A 63 -5.18 10.28 -13.57
N LYS A 64 -6.19 9.89 -12.81
CA LYS A 64 -6.10 9.86 -11.35
C LYS A 64 -5.12 8.76 -10.91
N LYS A 65 -4.37 9.02 -9.84
CA LYS A 65 -3.33 8.11 -9.33
C LYS A 65 -3.91 6.75 -8.91
N VAL A 66 -3.19 5.70 -9.27
CA VAL A 66 -3.45 4.32 -8.85
C VAL A 66 -2.19 3.76 -8.20
N ILE A 67 -2.25 3.49 -6.91
CA ILE A 67 -1.14 2.88 -6.16
C ILE A 67 -1.37 1.38 -6.09
N ILE A 68 -0.54 0.61 -6.77
CA ILE A 68 -0.62 -0.85 -6.80
C ILE A 68 0.34 -1.42 -5.75
N ARG A 69 -0.20 -2.15 -4.79
CA ARG A 69 0.60 -2.91 -3.85
C ARG A 69 1.05 -4.22 -4.50
N THR A 70 2.33 -4.50 -4.47
CA THR A 70 2.85 -5.77 -4.92
C THR A 70 2.35 -6.92 -4.03
N LEU A 71 2.57 -8.14 -4.47
CA LEU A 71 2.09 -9.36 -3.84
C LEU A 71 2.20 -9.33 -2.31
N ASP A 72 1.08 -9.52 -1.61
CA ASP A 72 1.00 -9.69 -0.16
C ASP A 72 0.26 -10.99 0.19
N ILE A 73 0.87 -12.11 -0.14
CA ILE A 73 0.41 -13.47 0.15
C ILE A 73 1.37 -14.12 1.12
N GLY A 74 0.85 -14.95 2.02
CA GLY A 74 1.58 -15.75 2.97
C GLY A 74 0.86 -17.08 3.24
N ALA A 75 1.36 -17.88 4.18
CA ALA A 75 0.83 -19.20 4.50
C ALA A 75 -0.59 -19.16 5.10
N ASP A 76 -1.09 -18.00 5.50
CA ASP A 76 -2.46 -17.76 5.95
C ASP A 76 -3.50 -17.77 4.82
N LYS A 77 -3.06 -17.63 3.59
CA LYS A 77 -3.89 -17.68 2.38
C LYS A 77 -3.61 -18.98 1.65
N GLN A 78 -4.65 -19.76 1.42
CA GLN A 78 -4.52 -21.05 0.72
C GLN A 78 -4.36 -20.80 -0.80
N VAL A 79 -3.12 -20.78 -1.24
CA VAL A 79 -2.74 -20.71 -2.65
C VAL A 79 -1.79 -21.86 -2.94
N ASP A 80 -2.35 -23.00 -3.33
CA ASP A 80 -1.65 -24.28 -3.41
C ASP A 80 -0.44 -24.27 -4.35
N TYR A 81 -0.53 -23.54 -5.47
CA TYR A 81 0.56 -23.48 -6.45
C TYR A 81 1.79 -22.69 -5.95
N PHE A 82 1.68 -21.88 -4.88
CA PHE A 82 2.83 -21.27 -4.21
C PHE A 82 3.65 -22.29 -3.44
N LYS A 83 3.07 -23.43 -3.08
CA LYS A 83 3.73 -24.50 -2.29
C LYS A 83 4.45 -23.94 -1.06
N LEU A 84 3.74 -23.11 -0.30
CA LEU A 84 4.26 -22.55 0.95
C LEU A 84 4.14 -23.60 2.05
N ASP A 85 5.18 -23.69 2.87
CA ASP A 85 5.17 -24.52 4.07
C ASP A 85 4.13 -23.99 5.06
N LYS A 86 3.58 -24.90 5.85
CA LYS A 86 2.71 -24.51 6.96
C LYS A 86 3.54 -23.84 8.05
N GLU A 87 3.12 -22.66 8.46
CA GLU A 87 3.78 -21.87 9.50
C GLU A 87 2.87 -21.76 10.74
N GLU A 88 3.47 -21.72 11.93
CA GLU A 88 2.72 -21.49 13.16
C GLU A 88 2.28 -20.03 13.31
N ASN A 89 3.09 -19.09 12.79
CA ASN A 89 2.84 -17.66 12.84
C ASN A 89 2.93 -17.03 11.43
N PRO A 90 1.97 -17.30 10.53
CA PRO A 90 2.05 -16.86 9.14
C PRO A 90 2.19 -15.34 8.97
N ALA A 91 1.59 -14.56 9.87
CA ALA A 91 1.68 -13.10 9.82
C ALA A 91 3.12 -12.58 10.00
N MET A 92 3.98 -13.33 10.69
CA MET A 92 5.40 -13.02 10.92
C MET A 92 6.33 -13.88 10.05
N GLY A 93 5.78 -14.64 9.12
CA GLY A 93 6.49 -15.64 8.37
C GLY A 93 6.95 -15.22 6.98
N TYR A 94 7.06 -16.23 6.13
CA TYR A 94 7.45 -16.12 4.74
C TYR A 94 6.27 -15.61 3.90
N ARG A 95 6.21 -14.28 3.75
CA ARG A 95 5.10 -13.60 3.09
C ARG A 95 5.55 -12.34 2.35
N ALA A 96 4.70 -11.87 1.44
CA ALA A 96 4.82 -10.58 0.76
C ALA A 96 6.19 -10.37 0.11
N ILE A 97 6.87 -9.28 0.43
CA ILE A 97 8.17 -8.95 -0.16
C ILE A 97 9.23 -10.03 0.10
N ARG A 98 9.10 -10.80 1.16
CA ARG A 98 10.03 -11.90 1.46
C ARG A 98 9.95 -12.99 0.39
N ILE A 99 8.75 -13.33 -0.07
CA ILE A 99 8.53 -14.24 -1.20
C ILE A 99 9.06 -13.59 -2.48
N CYS A 100 8.77 -12.32 -2.71
CA CYS A 100 9.19 -11.62 -3.92
C CYS A 100 10.70 -11.56 -4.09
N LEU A 101 11.44 -11.33 -3.02
CA LEU A 101 12.90 -11.26 -3.06
C LEU A 101 13.56 -12.64 -3.18
N ASP A 102 12.94 -13.67 -2.62
CA ASP A 102 13.43 -15.07 -2.68
C ASP A 102 13.05 -15.75 -4.02
N ARG A 103 11.93 -15.34 -4.62
CA ARG A 103 11.44 -15.85 -5.91
C ARG A 103 11.32 -14.69 -6.91
N PRO A 104 12.46 -14.16 -7.39
CA PRO A 104 12.47 -12.94 -8.20
C PRO A 104 11.74 -13.08 -9.54
N GLU A 105 11.57 -14.28 -10.06
CA GLU A 105 10.79 -14.53 -11.28
C GLU A 105 9.31 -14.15 -11.12
N ILE A 106 8.71 -14.43 -9.96
CA ILE A 106 7.33 -14.04 -9.63
C ILE A 106 7.24 -12.52 -9.53
N PHE A 107 8.18 -11.91 -8.85
CA PHE A 107 8.24 -10.47 -8.64
C PHE A 107 8.46 -9.71 -9.94
N LYS A 108 9.40 -10.16 -10.77
CA LYS A 108 9.66 -9.56 -12.09
C LYS A 108 8.42 -9.58 -12.98
N THR A 109 7.70 -10.70 -13.02
CA THR A 109 6.47 -10.82 -13.80
C THR A 109 5.45 -9.76 -13.38
N GLN A 110 5.24 -9.57 -12.09
CA GLN A 110 4.34 -8.54 -11.57
C GLN A 110 4.83 -7.13 -11.91
N LEU A 111 6.11 -6.83 -11.66
CA LEU A 111 6.69 -5.52 -11.93
C LEU A 111 6.63 -5.16 -13.42
N ARG A 112 6.93 -6.09 -14.31
CA ARG A 112 6.82 -5.88 -15.75
C ARG A 112 5.39 -5.49 -16.15
N ALA A 113 4.40 -6.20 -15.63
CA ALA A 113 2.99 -5.90 -15.86
C ALA A 113 2.59 -4.50 -15.37
N ILE A 114 3.05 -4.12 -14.17
CA ILE A 114 2.77 -2.80 -13.59
C ILE A 114 3.44 -1.68 -14.41
N PHE A 115 4.72 -1.83 -14.76
CA PHE A 115 5.41 -0.83 -15.59
C PHE A 115 4.78 -0.70 -16.97
N ARG A 116 4.42 -1.79 -17.63
CA ARG A 116 3.68 -1.75 -18.89
C ARG A 116 2.36 -0.96 -18.77
N ALA A 117 1.62 -1.21 -17.70
CA ALA A 117 0.36 -0.51 -17.45
C ALA A 117 0.56 0.98 -17.16
N SER A 118 1.69 1.39 -16.63
CA SER A 118 2.00 2.79 -16.32
C SER A 118 2.05 3.71 -17.54
N TYR A 119 2.20 3.16 -18.72
CA TYR A 119 2.09 3.91 -19.97
C TYR A 119 0.66 4.42 -20.23
N TYR A 120 -0.35 3.78 -19.64
CA TYR A 120 -1.77 4.05 -19.89
C TYR A 120 -2.44 4.88 -18.79
N GLY A 121 -1.73 5.29 -17.77
CA GLY A 121 -2.26 6.11 -16.67
C GLY A 121 -1.22 6.44 -15.63
N THR A 122 -1.64 7.06 -14.53
CA THR A 122 -0.76 7.46 -13.43
C THR A 122 -0.68 6.35 -12.41
N ILE A 123 0.38 5.55 -12.45
CA ILE A 123 0.60 4.41 -11.57
C ILE A 123 1.76 4.67 -10.61
N SER A 124 1.59 4.26 -9.36
CA SER A 124 2.65 4.15 -8.36
C SER A 124 2.72 2.72 -7.85
N ILE A 125 3.88 2.29 -7.36
CA ILE A 125 4.09 0.97 -6.77
C ILE A 125 4.33 1.10 -5.28
N MET A 126 3.74 0.20 -4.50
CA MET A 126 3.92 0.12 -3.07
C MET A 126 4.37 -1.29 -2.65
N TYR A 127 5.48 -1.38 -1.93
CA TYR A 127 6.05 -2.64 -1.46
C TYR A 127 5.65 -2.90 0.00
N PRO A 128 4.97 -4.03 0.29
CA PRO A 128 4.51 -4.36 1.63
C PRO A 128 5.59 -5.05 2.49
N MET A 129 5.39 -5.08 3.81
CA MET A 129 6.18 -5.84 4.78
C MET A 129 7.68 -5.51 4.83
N ILE A 130 8.03 -4.27 4.59
CA ILE A 130 9.41 -3.80 4.64
C ILE A 130 9.90 -3.70 6.10
N ILE A 131 11.11 -4.18 6.35
CA ILE A 131 11.78 -4.08 7.65
C ILE A 131 13.18 -3.46 7.58
N SER A 132 13.73 -3.22 6.39
CA SER A 132 15.10 -2.73 6.23
C SER A 132 15.32 -1.93 4.96
N VAL A 133 16.35 -1.08 4.98
CA VAL A 133 16.85 -0.36 3.79
C VAL A 133 17.45 -1.35 2.78
N ASP A 134 18.07 -2.43 3.24
CA ASP A 134 18.63 -3.46 2.38
C ASP A 134 17.57 -4.11 1.47
N GLU A 135 16.38 -4.38 2.01
CA GLU A 135 15.26 -4.86 1.20
C GLU A 135 14.90 -3.87 0.09
N VAL A 136 14.85 -2.57 0.41
CA VAL A 136 14.55 -1.52 -0.59
C VAL A 136 15.64 -1.47 -1.67
N HIS A 137 16.90 -1.60 -1.30
CA HIS A 137 18.01 -1.67 -2.27
C HIS A 137 17.89 -2.88 -3.20
N LYS A 138 17.57 -4.06 -2.65
CA LYS A 138 17.34 -5.28 -3.46
C LYS A 138 16.16 -5.09 -4.42
N ILE A 139 15.08 -4.47 -3.99
CA ILE A 139 13.94 -4.13 -4.84
C ILE A 139 14.38 -3.23 -5.99
N LYS A 140 15.14 -2.17 -5.71
CA LYS A 140 15.64 -1.24 -6.73
C LYS A 140 16.50 -1.94 -7.79
N GLU A 141 17.34 -2.90 -7.39
CA GLU A 141 18.14 -3.69 -8.34
C GLU A 141 17.23 -4.51 -9.28
N ILE A 142 16.19 -5.14 -8.75
CA ILE A 142 15.22 -5.90 -9.56
C ILE A 142 14.44 -4.96 -10.49
N VAL A 143 13.98 -3.82 -9.99
CA VAL A 143 13.28 -2.80 -10.81
C VAL A 143 14.17 -2.30 -11.94
N LYS A 144 15.44 -2.04 -11.66
CA LYS A 144 16.41 -1.62 -12.68
C LYS A 144 16.56 -2.69 -13.78
N ALA A 145 16.65 -3.96 -13.39
CA ALA A 145 16.70 -5.07 -14.35
C ALA A 145 15.43 -5.17 -15.19
N VAL A 146 14.26 -5.01 -14.57
CA VAL A 146 12.96 -5.01 -15.27
C VAL A 146 12.87 -3.88 -16.29
N LYS A 147 13.25 -2.66 -15.92
CA LYS A 147 13.26 -1.51 -16.84
C LYS A 147 14.22 -1.76 -18.02
N ALA A 148 15.42 -2.29 -17.76
CA ALA A 148 16.37 -2.62 -18.81
C ALA A 148 15.82 -3.67 -19.80
N GLU A 149 15.11 -4.68 -19.31
CA GLU A 149 14.45 -5.68 -20.16
C GLU A 149 13.34 -5.06 -21.03
N LEU A 150 12.51 -4.17 -20.46
CA LEU A 150 11.46 -3.48 -21.21
C LEU A 150 12.05 -2.54 -22.28
N ASP A 151 13.09 -1.79 -21.94
CA ASP A 151 13.80 -0.91 -22.87
C ASP A 151 14.39 -1.71 -24.04
N GLN A 152 15.03 -2.83 -23.75
CA GLN A 152 15.61 -3.71 -24.76
C GLN A 152 14.58 -4.32 -25.70
N GLN A 153 13.35 -4.54 -25.20
CA GLN A 153 12.22 -5.05 -25.96
C GLN A 153 11.41 -3.95 -26.66
N GLY A 154 11.76 -2.68 -26.44
CA GLY A 154 11.02 -1.54 -27.00
C GLY A 154 9.63 -1.38 -26.42
N ILE A 155 9.38 -1.87 -25.22
CA ILE A 155 8.08 -1.78 -24.53
C ILE A 155 8.02 -0.48 -23.72
N PRO A 156 7.07 0.44 -24.02
CA PRO A 156 7.00 1.71 -23.33
C PRO A 156 6.43 1.58 -21.92
N TYR A 157 6.88 2.45 -21.03
CA TYR A 157 6.33 2.64 -19.68
C TYR A 157 6.46 4.11 -19.27
N GLY A 158 5.67 4.52 -18.27
CA GLY A 158 5.66 5.88 -17.74
C GLY A 158 6.57 6.07 -16.53
N ASP A 159 6.58 7.29 -16.02
CA ASP A 159 7.20 7.58 -14.72
C ASP A 159 6.35 7.00 -13.60
N VAL A 160 6.97 6.25 -12.70
CA VAL A 160 6.31 5.55 -11.61
C VAL A 160 6.94 5.95 -10.29
N GLU A 161 6.14 6.54 -9.39
CA GLU A 161 6.55 6.69 -8.00
C GLU A 161 6.64 5.30 -7.33
N GLU A 162 7.67 5.11 -6.52
CA GLU A 162 7.87 3.90 -5.75
C GLU A 162 7.89 4.22 -4.25
N GLY A 163 7.01 3.57 -3.53
CA GLY A 163 6.89 3.73 -2.07
C GLY A 163 6.81 2.41 -1.35
N ILE A 164 6.72 2.49 -0.04
CA ILE A 164 6.60 1.33 0.84
C ILE A 164 5.37 1.43 1.73
N MET A 165 4.83 0.28 2.10
CA MET A 165 3.89 0.19 3.20
C MET A 165 4.68 0.12 4.50
N VAL A 166 4.47 1.11 5.37
CA VAL A 166 5.04 1.10 6.73
C VAL A 166 4.03 0.43 7.64
N GLU A 167 4.28 -0.80 7.98
CA GLU A 167 3.36 -1.65 8.73
C GLU A 167 4.04 -2.55 9.75
N THR A 168 5.36 -2.39 9.91
CA THR A 168 6.14 -3.06 10.94
C THR A 168 6.77 -2.02 11.87
N PRO A 169 6.87 -2.28 13.17
CA PRO A 169 7.59 -1.39 14.08
C PRO A 169 9.04 -1.13 13.66
N ALA A 170 9.71 -2.12 13.05
CA ALA A 170 11.05 -1.93 12.50
C ALA A 170 11.09 -0.83 11.45
N ALA A 171 10.18 -0.82 10.49
CA ALA A 171 10.10 0.22 9.47
C ALA A 171 9.81 1.60 10.07
N VAL A 172 8.98 1.69 11.11
CA VAL A 172 8.73 2.95 11.82
C VAL A 172 10.00 3.50 12.42
N ILE A 173 10.76 2.68 13.15
CA ILE A 173 11.97 3.10 13.87
C ILE A 173 13.05 3.60 12.93
N ILE A 174 13.19 3.00 11.73
CA ILE A 174 14.17 3.41 10.71
C ILE A 174 13.55 4.24 9.60
N SER A 175 12.37 4.80 9.80
CA SER A 175 11.65 5.54 8.76
C SER A 175 12.38 6.78 8.26
N ASP A 176 13.25 7.37 9.06
CA ASP A 176 14.15 8.46 8.65
C ASP A 176 15.17 8.03 7.57
N GLU A 177 15.66 6.81 7.65
CA GLU A 177 16.53 6.21 6.63
C GLU A 177 15.73 5.78 5.40
N LEU A 178 14.62 5.08 5.60
CA LEU A 178 13.74 4.60 4.52
C LEU A 178 13.17 5.75 3.67
N ALA A 179 12.86 6.89 4.28
CA ALA A 179 12.30 8.04 3.58
C ALA A 179 13.24 8.64 2.52
N LYS A 180 14.53 8.42 2.62
CA LYS A 180 15.54 8.86 1.63
C LYS A 180 15.59 7.96 0.41
N GLU A 181 14.99 6.78 0.50
CA GLU A 181 15.08 5.72 -0.51
C GLU A 181 13.81 5.60 -1.36
N VAL A 182 12.70 6.21 -0.95
CA VAL A 182 11.39 6.05 -1.58
C VAL A 182 10.68 7.38 -1.75
N ASP A 183 9.70 7.40 -2.65
CA ASP A 183 8.92 8.62 -2.94
C ASP A 183 7.79 8.84 -1.93
N PHE A 184 7.29 7.78 -1.31
CA PHE A 184 6.21 7.87 -0.34
C PHE A 184 6.17 6.72 0.65
N PHE A 185 5.47 6.98 1.77
CA PHE A 185 5.03 5.98 2.72
C PHE A 185 3.51 5.86 2.70
N SER A 186 3.01 4.64 2.79
CA SER A 186 1.62 4.36 3.12
C SER A 186 1.56 3.53 4.39
N ILE A 187 0.96 4.06 5.44
CA ILE A 187 0.94 3.39 6.75
C ILE A 187 -0.17 2.34 6.76
N GLY A 188 0.21 1.08 6.87
CA GLY A 188 -0.69 -0.06 7.02
C GLY A 188 -1.06 -0.27 8.49
N THR A 189 -2.06 0.46 8.98
CA THR A 189 -2.39 0.53 10.41
C THR A 189 -2.86 -0.78 11.00
N ASN A 190 -3.46 -1.67 10.19
CA ASN A 190 -3.95 -2.96 10.67
C ASN A 190 -2.80 -3.88 11.10
N ASP A 191 -1.82 -4.07 10.23
CA ASP A 191 -0.62 -4.88 10.53
C ASP A 191 0.27 -4.16 11.56
N LEU A 192 0.44 -2.84 11.46
CA LEU A 192 1.21 -2.08 12.44
C LEU A 192 0.66 -2.26 13.86
N THR A 193 -0.65 -2.15 14.04
CA THR A 193 -1.31 -2.38 15.32
C THR A 193 -1.07 -3.80 15.83
N GLN A 194 -1.25 -4.80 14.95
CA GLN A 194 -1.04 -6.21 15.26
C GLN A 194 0.37 -6.47 15.78
N TYR A 195 1.39 -5.98 15.08
CA TYR A 195 2.78 -6.21 15.46
C TYR A 195 3.22 -5.38 16.67
N THR A 196 2.75 -4.15 16.80
CA THR A 196 3.09 -3.29 17.93
C THR A 196 2.51 -3.81 19.23
N LEU A 197 1.26 -4.25 19.21
CA LEU A 197 0.57 -4.77 20.41
C LEU A 197 0.79 -6.27 20.62
N ALA A 198 1.43 -6.96 19.67
CA ALA A 198 1.59 -8.42 19.67
C ALA A 198 0.23 -9.16 19.79
N ILE A 199 -0.76 -8.69 19.05
CA ILE A 199 -2.13 -9.21 19.05
C ILE A 199 -2.44 -9.77 17.66
N ASP A 200 -2.76 -11.05 17.59
CA ASP A 200 -3.31 -11.66 16.37
C ASP A 200 -4.74 -11.16 16.14
N ARG A 201 -4.92 -10.31 15.13
CA ARG A 201 -6.23 -9.73 14.77
C ARG A 201 -7.27 -10.75 14.30
N GLN A 202 -6.85 -11.98 14.00
CA GLN A 202 -7.76 -13.08 13.65
C GLN A 202 -8.27 -13.82 14.89
N ASN A 203 -7.72 -13.56 16.06
CA ASN A 203 -8.12 -14.19 17.31
C ASN A 203 -9.15 -13.33 18.05
N ALA A 204 -10.43 -13.64 17.87
CA ALA A 204 -11.54 -12.91 18.49
C ALA A 204 -11.47 -12.81 20.03
N LYS A 205 -10.74 -13.71 20.69
CA LYS A 205 -10.53 -13.63 22.15
C LYS A 205 -9.71 -12.41 22.56
N LEU A 206 -8.94 -11.86 21.65
CA LEU A 206 -8.07 -10.70 21.88
C LEU A 206 -8.74 -9.38 21.52
N ASP A 207 -9.92 -9.39 20.89
CA ASP A 207 -10.63 -8.17 20.50
C ASP A 207 -10.77 -7.14 21.64
N PRO A 208 -11.05 -7.53 22.90
CA PRO A 208 -11.19 -6.57 23.99
C PRO A 208 -9.94 -5.76 24.33
N ILE A 209 -8.76 -6.26 23.95
CA ILE A 209 -7.47 -5.59 24.18
C ILE A 209 -6.81 -5.10 22.89
N ASN A 210 -7.43 -5.34 21.76
CA ASN A 210 -6.96 -4.88 20.45
C ASN A 210 -7.41 -3.42 20.24
N ASP A 211 -6.67 -2.48 20.83
CA ASP A 211 -6.96 -1.05 20.77
C ASP A 211 -6.18 -0.40 19.63
N SER A 212 -6.86 -0.10 18.53
CA SER A 212 -6.28 0.62 17.40
C SER A 212 -5.97 2.10 17.69
N HIS A 213 -6.54 2.66 18.76
CA HIS A 213 -6.24 4.01 19.27
C HIS A 213 -5.12 4.01 20.33
N HIS A 214 -4.45 2.87 20.50
CA HIS A 214 -3.39 2.75 21.51
C HIS A 214 -2.31 3.82 21.31
N PRO A 215 -1.86 4.48 22.39
CA PRO A 215 -0.88 5.58 22.29
C PRO A 215 0.41 5.19 21.56
N ALA A 216 0.87 3.95 21.68
CA ALA A 216 2.05 3.48 20.96
C ALA A 216 1.84 3.52 19.44
N VAL A 217 0.68 3.06 18.95
CA VAL A 217 0.34 3.08 17.53
C VAL A 217 0.24 4.51 17.00
N LEU A 218 -0.42 5.40 17.73
CA LEU A 218 -0.54 6.81 17.33
C LEU A 218 0.83 7.51 17.29
N ARG A 219 1.73 7.22 18.24
CA ARG A 219 3.11 7.75 18.23
C ARG A 219 3.92 7.21 17.05
N GLU A 220 3.74 5.96 16.68
CA GLU A 220 4.40 5.36 15.50
C GLU A 220 3.93 6.02 14.21
N ILE A 221 2.63 6.31 14.09
CA ILE A 221 2.07 7.03 12.95
C ILE A 221 2.68 8.44 12.87
N GLU A 222 2.70 9.18 13.96
CA GLU A 222 3.30 10.53 14.02
C GLU A 222 4.78 10.52 13.65
N MET A 223 5.55 9.59 14.22
CA MET A 223 6.98 9.42 13.90
C MET A 223 7.18 9.13 12.40
N THR A 224 6.39 8.26 11.83
CA THR A 224 6.47 7.89 10.41
C THR A 224 6.16 9.09 9.51
N ILE A 225 5.14 9.88 9.81
CA ILE A 225 4.80 11.08 9.06
C ILE A 225 5.93 12.09 9.11
N LYS A 226 6.45 12.37 10.30
CA LYS A 226 7.55 13.33 10.50
C LYS A 226 8.81 12.90 9.78
N ASN A 227 9.22 11.65 9.94
CA ASN A 227 10.42 11.12 9.30
C ASN A 227 10.27 11.04 7.78
N GLY A 228 9.09 10.68 7.29
CA GLY A 228 8.77 10.69 5.88
C GLY A 228 8.97 12.06 5.26
N HIS A 229 8.36 13.08 5.84
CA HIS A 229 8.49 14.47 5.36
C HIS A 229 9.94 14.99 5.45
N ASN A 230 10.65 14.70 6.53
CA ASN A 230 12.05 15.09 6.66
C ASN A 230 12.95 14.47 5.59
N GLY A 231 12.63 13.27 5.11
CA GLY A 231 13.34 12.58 4.03
C GLY A 231 12.84 12.92 2.63
N GLY A 232 11.82 13.75 2.50
CA GLY A 232 11.25 14.16 1.21
C GLY A 232 10.13 13.27 0.67
N ALA A 233 9.65 12.29 1.46
CA ALA A 233 8.54 11.42 1.10
C ALA A 233 7.20 12.02 1.54
N TRP A 234 6.15 11.90 0.71
CA TRP A 234 4.81 12.15 1.20
C TRP A 234 4.28 10.93 1.95
N VAL A 235 3.34 11.12 2.87
CA VAL A 235 2.86 10.06 3.77
C VAL A 235 1.34 9.98 3.78
N GLY A 236 0.83 8.78 3.51
CA GLY A 236 -0.58 8.45 3.60
C GLY A 236 -0.87 7.34 4.61
N ILE A 237 -2.15 7.14 4.88
CA ILE A 237 -2.68 6.03 5.70
C ILE A 237 -3.65 5.24 4.84
N CYS A 238 -3.46 3.93 4.75
CA CYS A 238 -4.33 3.03 3.97
C CYS A 238 -5.04 1.96 4.80
N GLY A 239 -4.76 1.88 6.10
CA GLY A 239 -5.44 0.97 7.00
C GLY A 239 -6.83 1.49 7.46
N GLU A 240 -7.52 0.70 8.26
CA GLU A 240 -8.88 1.02 8.73
C GLU A 240 -8.96 2.32 9.53
N LEU A 241 -7.89 2.69 10.24
CA LEU A 241 -7.82 3.95 11.00
C LEU A 241 -8.00 5.18 10.11
N GLY A 242 -7.66 5.11 8.83
CA GLY A 242 -7.87 6.20 7.87
C GLY A 242 -9.34 6.60 7.71
N ALA A 243 -10.26 5.66 7.92
CA ALA A 243 -11.71 5.89 7.87
C ALA A 243 -12.33 6.28 9.22
N ASP A 244 -11.57 6.23 10.30
CA ASP A 244 -12.03 6.61 11.63
C ASP A 244 -12.07 8.14 11.77
N THR A 245 -13.28 8.70 11.63
CA THR A 245 -13.47 10.15 11.66
C THR A 245 -13.20 10.79 13.02
N THR A 246 -13.09 10.01 14.08
CA THR A 246 -12.68 10.51 15.42
C THR A 246 -11.20 10.83 15.47
N LEU A 247 -10.40 10.23 14.59
CA LEU A 247 -8.94 10.44 14.47
C LEU A 247 -8.56 11.36 13.30
N THR A 248 -9.48 11.73 12.43
CA THR A 248 -9.17 12.52 11.23
C THR A 248 -8.43 13.82 11.60
N GLU A 249 -8.91 14.59 12.55
CA GLU A 249 -8.25 15.84 12.97
C GLU A 249 -6.84 15.59 13.52
N THR A 250 -6.68 14.53 14.31
CA THR A 250 -5.39 14.12 14.86
C THR A 250 -4.38 13.82 13.73
N PHE A 251 -4.78 13.04 12.73
CA PHE A 251 -3.92 12.73 11.59
C PHE A 251 -3.57 13.97 10.75
N LEU A 252 -4.52 14.87 10.57
CA LEU A 252 -4.26 16.13 9.86
C LEU A 252 -3.26 17.01 10.64
N LYS A 253 -3.36 17.07 11.96
CA LYS A 253 -2.40 17.79 12.83
C LYS A 253 -1.01 17.15 12.79
N MET A 254 -0.91 15.84 12.64
CA MET A 254 0.35 15.14 12.42
C MET A 254 0.96 15.46 11.04
N GLY A 255 0.18 15.99 10.10
CA GLY A 255 0.62 16.38 8.76
C GLY A 255 0.40 15.33 7.68
N VAL A 256 -0.51 14.36 7.86
CA VAL A 256 -0.81 13.35 6.84
C VAL A 256 -1.21 14.00 5.51
N ASP A 257 -0.73 13.45 4.39
CA ASP A 257 -0.98 13.96 3.05
C ASP A 257 -2.18 13.27 2.37
N GLU A 258 -2.44 12.01 2.74
CA GLU A 258 -3.47 11.18 2.13
C GLU A 258 -4.13 10.27 3.15
N LEU A 259 -5.45 10.12 3.02
CA LEU A 259 -6.23 9.07 3.68
C LEU A 259 -6.87 8.19 2.61
N SER A 260 -6.52 6.90 2.60
CA SER A 260 -7.06 5.92 1.66
C SER A 260 -8.00 4.98 2.40
N VAL A 261 -9.25 4.96 1.94
CA VAL A 261 -10.36 4.30 2.64
C VAL A 261 -11.22 3.49 1.66
N SER A 262 -12.11 2.66 2.18
CA SER A 262 -13.07 1.99 1.30
C SER A 262 -13.92 3.00 0.53
N PRO A 263 -14.35 2.71 -0.70
CA PRO A 263 -15.11 3.67 -1.53
C PRO A 263 -16.32 4.28 -0.81
N ALA A 264 -17.04 3.48 -0.04
CA ALA A 264 -18.23 3.93 0.72
C ALA A 264 -17.91 4.97 1.81
N LYS A 265 -16.65 5.08 2.25
CA LYS A 265 -16.21 6.02 3.29
C LYS A 265 -15.66 7.34 2.77
N ILE A 266 -15.41 7.45 1.48
CA ILE A 266 -14.78 8.64 0.86
C ILE A 266 -15.51 9.92 1.22
N LEU A 267 -16.82 9.99 1.00
CA LEU A 267 -17.60 11.22 1.20
C LEU A 267 -17.68 11.59 2.69
N GLN A 268 -17.77 10.59 3.57
CA GLN A 268 -17.79 10.82 5.01
C GLN A 268 -16.48 11.44 5.51
N VAL A 269 -15.34 10.85 5.11
CA VAL A 269 -14.01 11.34 5.50
C VAL A 269 -13.77 12.73 4.94
N ARG A 270 -14.10 12.96 3.67
CA ARG A 270 -13.97 14.29 3.04
C ARG A 270 -14.82 15.34 3.75
N ASN A 271 -16.06 15.00 4.12
CA ASN A 271 -16.92 15.92 4.88
C ASN A 271 -16.32 16.29 6.24
N THR A 272 -15.72 15.33 6.93
CA THR A 272 -15.01 15.57 8.19
C THR A 272 -13.81 16.50 7.98
N ILE A 273 -12.96 16.24 7.00
CA ILE A 273 -11.80 17.07 6.66
C ILE A 273 -12.21 18.52 6.38
N ARG A 274 -13.27 18.73 5.61
CA ARG A 274 -13.75 20.08 5.25
C ARG A 274 -14.18 20.94 6.44
N LYS A 275 -14.52 20.32 7.56
CA LYS A 275 -14.95 21.02 8.79
C LYS A 275 -13.78 21.38 9.72
N ILE A 276 -12.59 20.85 9.44
CA ILE A 276 -11.39 21.06 10.25
C ILE A 276 -10.66 22.32 9.77
N ASP A 277 -10.15 23.07 10.73
CA ASP A 277 -9.35 24.27 10.54
C ASP A 277 -8.10 24.14 11.42
N LEU A 278 -6.95 23.88 10.79
CA LEU A 278 -5.69 23.64 11.50
C LEU A 278 -5.00 24.93 11.97
N THR A 279 -5.58 26.09 11.64
CA THR A 279 -5.06 27.40 12.10
C THR A 279 -5.64 27.82 13.48
N LYS A 280 -6.61 27.06 13.95
CA LYS A 280 -7.22 27.22 15.27
C LYS A 280 -6.67 26.16 16.21
#